data_af2fc6581c5bd2eee5d5a815e27d0d91
#
_entry.id   af2fc6581c5bd2eee5d5a815e27d0d91
#
_cell.length_a   1.000
_cell.length_b   1.000
_cell.length_c   1.000
_cell.angle_alpha   90.00
_cell.angle_beta   90.00
_cell.angle_gamma   90.00
#
_symmetry.space_group_name_H-M   'P 1'
#
loop_
_entity.id
_entity.type
_entity.pdbx_description
1 polymer ?
#
loop_
_entity_poly.entity_id
_entity_poly.type
_entity_poly.pdbx_seq_one_letter_code
_entity_poly.pdbx_strand_id
1 'polypeptide(L)'
;LDYKKFKDVLDVVSWDNYPSWHKKEEYLTAVDAEMQHDLMRSIRKEPFLLMESCPSATNWKPINKLKKPGMHLAASLQAVAHGSDSVLYFQLRQSQGASEKFHGAVIDHYGGDDTRVFREVTEVGEALEQIQETVGTSMRSQAAVLYDRENDWAIADVQGPRNVDMHYREAVQKNYRAQIGRAH
;
A
#
# COMPACT_ATOMS: atom_id res chain seq x y z
N LEU A 1 -5.29 -10.68 12.35
CA LEU A 1 -5.98 -9.62 13.09
C LEU A 1 -7.21 -9.15 12.34
N ASP A 2 -8.33 -8.99 13.05
CA ASP A 2 -9.50 -8.28 12.55
C ASP A 2 -9.37 -6.80 12.92
N TYR A 3 -8.98 -5.99 11.97
CA TYR A 3 -8.71 -4.56 12.18
C TYR A 3 -9.93 -3.76 12.63
N LYS A 4 -11.14 -4.20 12.28
CA LYS A 4 -12.38 -3.53 12.69
C LYS A 4 -12.55 -3.47 14.22
N LYS A 5 -11.98 -4.44 14.94
CA LYS A 5 -12.04 -4.48 16.40
C LYS A 5 -11.21 -3.39 17.07
N PHE A 6 -10.35 -2.72 16.33
CA PHE A 6 -9.50 -1.64 16.85
C PHE A 6 -10.03 -0.24 16.58
N LYS A 7 -11.08 -0.09 15.76
CA LYS A 7 -11.58 1.21 15.28
C LYS A 7 -11.89 2.22 16.40
N ASP A 8 -12.35 1.73 17.55
CA ASP A 8 -12.79 2.58 18.66
C ASP A 8 -11.67 2.84 19.68
N VAL A 9 -10.49 2.24 19.50
CA VAL A 9 -9.32 2.41 20.38
C VAL A 9 -8.13 3.06 19.70
N LEU A 10 -8.16 3.21 18.37
CA LEU A 10 -7.14 3.90 17.61
C LEU A 10 -7.56 5.34 17.35
N ASP A 11 -6.67 6.29 17.58
CA ASP A 11 -6.86 7.68 17.18
C ASP A 11 -6.81 7.85 15.65
N VAL A 12 -5.92 7.10 15.00
CA VAL A 12 -5.78 7.07 13.54
C VAL A 12 -5.44 5.66 13.07
N VAL A 13 -5.97 5.26 11.91
CA VAL A 13 -5.57 4.04 11.24
C VAL A 13 -4.28 4.29 10.48
N SER A 14 -3.30 3.41 10.65
CA SER A 14 -2.07 3.43 9.85
C SER A 14 -1.67 2.02 9.45
N TRP A 15 -0.89 1.91 8.36
CA TRP A 15 -0.42 0.62 7.89
C TRP A 15 0.80 0.77 6.98
N ASP A 16 1.46 -0.36 6.72
CA ASP A 16 2.65 -0.45 5.92
C ASP A 16 2.35 -1.18 4.61
N ASN A 17 2.78 -0.62 3.49
CA ASN A 17 2.53 -1.22 2.18
C ASN A 17 3.78 -1.25 1.31
N TYR A 18 4.16 -2.47 0.92
CA TYR A 18 5.34 -2.75 0.10
C TYR A 18 4.97 -3.54 -1.16
N PRO A 19 4.25 -2.95 -2.12
CA PRO A 19 3.85 -3.64 -3.34
C PRO A 19 5.03 -4.08 -4.19
N SER A 20 4.91 -5.22 -4.86
CA SER A 20 5.95 -5.75 -5.74
C SER A 20 5.77 -5.25 -7.17
N TRP A 21 6.12 -4.00 -7.43
CA TRP A 21 5.96 -3.31 -8.71
C TRP A 21 6.78 -3.87 -9.88
N HIS A 22 7.54 -4.93 -9.69
CA HIS A 22 8.33 -5.59 -10.73
C HIS A 22 7.71 -6.88 -11.25
N LYS A 23 6.48 -7.19 -10.88
CA LYS A 23 5.72 -8.30 -11.43
C LYS A 23 5.33 -8.01 -12.89
N LYS A 24 5.10 -9.07 -13.66
CA LYS A 24 4.76 -8.96 -15.08
C LYS A 24 3.46 -8.17 -15.31
N GLU A 25 2.52 -8.27 -14.37
CA GLU A 25 1.19 -7.64 -14.42
C GLU A 25 1.11 -6.54 -13.35
N GLU A 26 1.77 -5.41 -13.62
CA GLU A 26 1.86 -4.29 -12.66
C GLU A 26 0.50 -3.72 -12.29
N TYR A 27 -0.46 -3.68 -13.21
CA TYR A 27 -1.82 -3.21 -12.92
C TYR A 27 -2.52 -4.05 -11.85
N LEU A 28 -2.25 -5.36 -11.78
CA LEU A 28 -2.80 -6.20 -10.70
C LEU A 28 -2.20 -5.84 -9.35
N THR A 29 -0.92 -5.47 -9.34
CA THR A 29 -0.27 -4.97 -8.12
C THR A 29 -0.88 -3.64 -7.68
N ALA A 30 -1.19 -2.75 -8.63
CA ALA A 30 -1.88 -1.50 -8.34
C ALA A 30 -3.26 -1.75 -7.72
N VAL A 31 -4.08 -2.59 -8.35
CA VAL A 31 -5.43 -2.92 -7.84
C VAL A 31 -5.39 -3.60 -6.47
N ASP A 32 -4.42 -4.46 -6.23
CA ASP A 32 -4.24 -5.08 -4.92
C ASP A 32 -3.86 -4.04 -3.84
N ALA A 33 -3.02 -3.06 -4.18
CA ALA A 33 -2.68 -1.95 -3.30
C ALA A 33 -3.90 -1.05 -3.02
N GLU A 34 -4.67 -0.69 -4.04
CA GLU A 34 -5.92 0.07 -3.94
C GLU A 34 -6.92 -0.58 -3.00
N MET A 35 -7.15 -1.89 -3.17
CA MET A 35 -8.05 -2.63 -2.30
C MET A 35 -7.62 -2.59 -0.83
N GLN A 36 -6.31 -2.65 -0.56
CA GLN A 36 -5.81 -2.55 0.80
C GLN A 36 -5.94 -1.13 1.36
N HIS A 37 -5.69 -0.10 0.56
CA HIS A 37 -5.91 1.30 0.95
C HIS A 37 -7.37 1.55 1.29
N ASP A 38 -8.30 1.12 0.44
CA ASP A 38 -9.74 1.23 0.68
C ASP A 38 -10.18 0.46 1.94
N LEU A 39 -9.58 -0.72 2.20
CA LEU A 39 -9.82 -1.46 3.42
C LEU A 39 -9.42 -0.65 4.66
N MET A 40 -8.22 -0.04 4.67
CA MET A 40 -7.75 0.77 5.79
C MET A 40 -8.64 1.99 6.02
N ARG A 41 -8.98 2.73 4.96
CA ARG A 41 -9.92 3.84 5.04
C ARG A 41 -11.28 3.41 5.58
N SER A 42 -11.77 2.22 5.20
CA SER A 42 -13.10 1.73 5.60
C SER A 42 -13.24 1.41 7.08
N ILE A 43 -12.14 1.24 7.81
CA ILE A 43 -12.15 0.88 9.25
C ILE A 43 -12.82 1.97 10.06
N ARG A 44 -12.46 3.25 9.83
CA ARG A 44 -13.03 4.40 10.51
C ARG A 44 -13.87 5.31 9.61
N LYS A 45 -13.79 5.13 8.30
CA LYS A 45 -14.34 6.05 7.26
C LYS A 45 -13.72 7.45 7.34
N GLU A 46 -12.49 7.50 7.74
CA GLU A 46 -11.64 8.69 7.90
C GLU A 46 -10.33 8.46 7.14
N PRO A 47 -9.55 9.51 6.87
CA PRO A 47 -8.22 9.35 6.32
C PRO A 47 -7.36 8.41 7.18
N PHE A 48 -6.48 7.68 6.52
CA PHE A 48 -5.49 6.82 7.15
C PHE A 48 -4.08 7.34 6.88
N LEU A 49 -3.08 6.78 7.52
CA LEU A 49 -1.68 7.08 7.23
C LEU A 49 -1.00 5.88 6.57
N LEU A 50 -0.40 6.10 5.40
CA LEU A 50 0.59 5.15 4.87
C LEU A 50 1.89 5.35 5.65
N MET A 51 2.04 4.57 6.73
CA MET A 51 3.11 4.76 7.73
C MET A 51 4.45 4.28 7.21
N GLU A 52 4.46 3.22 6.42
CA GLU A 52 5.66 2.74 5.75
C GLU A 52 5.40 2.37 4.30
N SER A 53 6.32 2.79 3.45
CA SER A 53 6.49 2.29 2.10
C SER A 53 7.99 2.31 1.75
N CYS A 54 8.38 1.60 0.69
CA CYS A 54 9.77 1.59 0.28
C CYS A 54 10.04 2.68 -0.76
N PRO A 55 11.01 3.57 -0.55
CA PRO A 55 11.39 4.54 -1.57
C PRO A 55 12.10 3.87 -2.77
N SER A 56 12.74 2.71 -2.56
CA SER A 56 13.49 2.01 -3.60
C SER A 56 13.22 0.51 -3.61
N ALA A 57 13.96 -0.28 -2.84
CA ALA A 57 13.94 -1.74 -2.87
C ALA A 57 13.91 -2.31 -1.44
N THR A 58 13.32 -3.48 -1.27
CA THR A 58 13.20 -4.16 0.03
C THR A 58 14.24 -5.27 0.16
N ASN A 59 14.80 -5.48 1.36
CA ASN A 59 15.83 -6.50 1.59
C ASN A 59 15.31 -7.92 1.86
N TRP A 60 14.01 -8.08 2.09
CA TRP A 60 13.38 -9.35 2.49
C TRP A 60 12.62 -10.06 1.37
N LYS A 61 12.64 -9.53 0.16
CA LYS A 61 12.10 -10.21 -1.02
C LYS A 61 13.20 -11.02 -1.71
N PRO A 62 12.87 -12.19 -2.29
CA PRO A 62 13.85 -13.04 -3.01
C PRO A 62 14.55 -12.31 -4.15
N ILE A 63 13.85 -11.40 -4.82
CA ILE A 63 14.38 -10.54 -5.85
C ILE A 63 14.14 -9.10 -5.43
N ASN A 64 15.23 -8.38 -5.22
CA ASN A 64 15.22 -6.99 -4.85
C ASN A 64 15.41 -6.11 -6.09
N LYS A 65 14.36 -5.43 -6.51
CA LYS A 65 14.37 -4.53 -7.67
C LYS A 65 13.91 -3.15 -7.29
N LEU A 66 14.54 -2.15 -7.85
CA LEU A 66 14.07 -0.78 -7.78
C LEU A 66 12.72 -0.64 -8.52
N LYS A 67 11.90 0.28 -8.06
CA LYS A 67 10.74 0.75 -8.83
C LYS A 67 11.21 1.31 -10.18
N LYS A 68 10.41 1.13 -11.22
CA LYS A 68 10.64 1.80 -12.50
C LYS A 68 10.53 3.32 -12.35
N PRO A 69 11.19 4.11 -13.18
CA PRO A 69 11.01 5.56 -13.21
C PRO A 69 9.53 5.95 -13.28
N GLY A 70 9.11 6.94 -12.48
CA GLY A 70 7.73 7.40 -12.36
C GLY A 70 6.80 6.52 -11.51
N MET A 71 7.15 5.27 -11.23
CA MET A 71 6.33 4.37 -10.44
C MET A 71 6.22 4.81 -8.97
N HIS A 72 7.25 5.51 -8.49
CA HIS A 72 7.26 6.01 -7.12
C HIS A 72 6.20 7.09 -6.92
N LEU A 73 6.13 8.05 -7.83
CA LEU A 73 5.10 9.09 -7.84
C LEU A 73 3.70 8.48 -7.99
N ALA A 74 3.51 7.60 -8.97
CA ALA A 74 2.21 6.96 -9.21
C ALA A 74 1.70 6.18 -7.98
N ALA A 75 2.56 5.38 -7.33
CA ALA A 75 2.19 4.61 -6.14
C ALA A 75 1.89 5.50 -4.93
N SER A 76 2.59 6.62 -4.79
CA SER A 76 2.38 7.58 -3.71
C SER A 76 1.06 8.34 -3.89
N LEU A 77 0.79 8.85 -5.08
CA LEU A 77 -0.47 9.52 -5.38
C LEU A 77 -1.66 8.56 -5.34
N GLN A 78 -1.47 7.29 -5.69
CA GLN A 78 -2.49 6.26 -5.52
C GLN A 78 -2.93 6.13 -4.05
N ALA A 79 -1.99 6.09 -3.11
CA ALA A 79 -2.33 6.02 -1.68
C ALA A 79 -3.18 7.24 -1.25
N VAL A 80 -2.80 8.44 -1.67
CA VAL A 80 -3.56 9.67 -1.38
C VAL A 80 -4.93 9.64 -2.05
N ALA A 81 -5.03 9.23 -3.31
CA ALA A 81 -6.30 9.08 -4.02
C ALA A 81 -7.27 8.10 -3.34
N HIS A 82 -6.76 7.13 -2.59
CA HIS A 82 -7.54 6.19 -1.78
C HIS A 82 -7.73 6.62 -0.32
N GLY A 83 -7.34 7.86 0.03
CA GLY A 83 -7.64 8.49 1.30
C GLY A 83 -6.51 8.43 2.34
N SER A 84 -5.27 8.28 1.92
CA SER A 84 -4.13 8.47 2.82
C SER A 84 -3.77 9.95 2.94
N ASP A 85 -3.60 10.44 4.17
CA ASP A 85 -3.09 11.78 4.47
C ASP A 85 -1.56 11.83 4.53
N SER A 86 -0.88 10.71 4.27
CA SER A 86 0.58 10.65 4.31
C SER A 86 1.15 9.62 3.34
N VAL A 87 2.40 9.86 2.96
CA VAL A 87 3.26 8.85 2.33
C VAL A 87 4.60 8.90 3.05
N LEU A 88 4.82 7.94 3.95
CA LEU A 88 6.03 7.85 4.75
C LEU A 88 6.90 6.69 4.25
N TYR A 89 8.19 6.83 4.40
CA TYR A 89 9.15 5.88 3.85
C TYR A 89 10.02 5.26 4.92
N PHE A 90 10.15 3.97 4.87
CA PHE A 90 11.24 3.26 5.51
C PHE A 90 12.31 2.99 4.44
N GLN A 91 13.47 3.67 4.47
CA GLN A 91 13.97 4.54 5.52
C GLN A 91 14.63 5.81 4.92
N LEU A 92 14.88 6.83 5.74
CA LEU A 92 15.54 8.05 5.26
C LEU A 92 16.98 7.78 4.81
N ARG A 93 17.79 7.18 5.66
CA ARG A 93 19.20 6.85 5.37
C ARG A 93 19.42 5.35 5.52
N GLN A 94 20.04 4.75 4.52
CA GLN A 94 20.33 3.32 4.51
C GLN A 94 21.25 2.93 5.64
N SER A 95 20.85 1.94 6.44
CA SER A 95 21.60 1.41 7.56
C SER A 95 22.92 0.80 7.12
N GLN A 96 24.00 1.07 7.83
CA GLN A 96 25.32 0.52 7.52
C GLN A 96 25.51 -0.91 8.05
N GLY A 97 24.68 -1.34 8.96
CA GLY A 97 24.75 -2.66 9.60
C GLY A 97 23.39 -3.22 9.96
N ALA A 98 23.36 -4.32 10.67
CA ALA A 98 22.18 -5.08 11.10
C ALA A 98 21.34 -5.64 9.92
N SER A 99 20.14 -6.10 10.21
CA SER A 99 19.26 -6.76 9.25
C SER A 99 18.80 -5.85 8.11
N GLU A 100 18.68 -4.54 8.37
CA GLU A 100 18.14 -3.57 7.43
C GLU A 100 19.19 -2.89 6.53
N LYS A 101 20.45 -3.30 6.60
CA LYS A 101 21.53 -2.66 5.83
C LYS A 101 21.37 -2.69 4.32
N PHE A 102 20.58 -3.63 3.80
CA PHE A 102 20.28 -3.74 2.36
C PHE A 102 18.88 -3.27 2.01
N HIS A 103 18.12 -2.78 2.99
CA HIS A 103 16.84 -2.15 2.69
C HIS A 103 17.08 -0.81 2.00
N GLY A 104 16.29 -0.52 0.97
CA GLY A 104 16.39 0.74 0.26
C GLY A 104 16.05 1.93 1.15
N ALA A 105 16.61 3.07 0.81
CA ALA A 105 16.42 4.31 1.54
C ALA A 105 16.31 5.50 0.57
N VAL A 106 15.89 6.64 1.07
CA VAL A 106 15.92 7.92 0.34
C VAL A 106 17.37 8.29 0.03
N ILE A 107 18.25 8.15 1.04
CA ILE A 107 19.71 8.36 0.93
C ILE A 107 20.36 6.99 1.11
N ASP A 108 20.98 6.47 0.06
CA ASP A 108 21.64 5.17 0.07
C ASP A 108 23.04 5.20 0.73
N HIS A 109 23.77 4.07 0.67
CA HIS A 109 25.10 3.95 1.26
C HIS A 109 26.13 4.93 0.66
N TYR A 110 25.99 5.29 -0.61
CA TYR A 110 26.89 6.28 -1.24
C TYR A 110 26.67 7.66 -0.65
N GLY A 111 25.45 7.93 -0.15
CA GLY A 111 25.07 9.21 0.42
C GLY A 111 25.01 10.31 -0.66
N GLY A 112 24.02 11.14 -0.64
CA GLY A 112 23.88 12.22 -1.61
C GLY A 112 22.43 12.42 -2.03
N ASP A 113 22.21 13.52 -2.69
CA ASP A 113 20.91 13.98 -3.21
C ASP A 113 20.80 13.89 -4.73
N ASP A 114 21.83 13.32 -5.38
CA ASP A 114 21.94 13.21 -6.82
C ASP A 114 21.40 11.87 -7.39
N THR A 115 20.92 10.97 -6.51
CA THR A 115 20.37 9.69 -6.93
C THR A 115 18.97 9.85 -7.56
N ARG A 116 18.58 8.88 -8.41
CA ARG A 116 17.22 8.83 -8.96
C ARG A 116 16.17 8.71 -7.85
N VAL A 117 16.41 7.90 -6.83
CA VAL A 117 15.49 7.69 -5.72
C VAL A 117 15.26 8.99 -4.96
N PHE A 118 16.33 9.74 -4.66
CA PHE A 118 16.19 11.03 -3.98
C PHE A 118 15.36 12.01 -4.79
N ARG A 119 15.64 12.13 -6.10
CA ARG A 119 14.85 13.01 -6.98
C ARG A 119 13.38 12.60 -7.06
N GLU A 120 13.08 11.29 -7.19
CA GLU A 120 11.70 10.79 -7.22
C GLU A 120 10.95 11.04 -5.89
N VAL A 121 11.64 10.99 -4.75
CA VAL A 121 11.03 11.33 -3.45
C VAL A 121 10.77 12.84 -3.35
N THR A 122 11.68 13.68 -3.86
CA THR A 122 11.47 15.13 -3.95
C THR A 122 10.26 15.45 -4.83
N GLU A 123 10.14 14.81 -5.99
CA GLU A 123 8.99 14.96 -6.90
C GLU A 123 7.67 14.59 -6.21
N VAL A 124 7.66 13.54 -5.39
CA VAL A 124 6.47 13.20 -4.58
C VAL A 124 6.15 14.34 -3.60
N GLY A 125 7.15 14.88 -2.90
CA GLY A 125 6.95 16.00 -1.98
C GLY A 125 6.33 17.22 -2.67
N GLU A 126 6.88 17.62 -3.82
CA GLU A 126 6.35 18.72 -4.63
C GLU A 126 4.92 18.48 -5.11
N ALA A 127 4.61 17.24 -5.53
CA ALA A 127 3.26 16.87 -5.94
C ALA A 127 2.26 16.93 -4.77
N LEU A 128 2.66 16.48 -3.59
CA LEU A 128 1.82 16.51 -2.38
C LEU A 128 1.55 17.96 -1.93
N GLU A 129 2.51 18.87 -2.05
CA GLU A 129 2.30 20.30 -1.78
C GLU A 129 1.24 20.91 -2.71
N GLN A 130 1.18 20.48 -3.97
CA GLN A 130 0.20 20.96 -4.94
C GLN A 130 -1.23 20.48 -4.65
N ILE A 131 -1.41 19.44 -3.88
CA ILE A 131 -2.72 18.87 -3.54
C ILE A 131 -2.99 18.92 -2.03
N GLN A 132 -2.33 19.79 -1.29
CA GLN A 132 -2.43 19.90 0.18
C GLN A 132 -3.86 20.11 0.69
N GLU A 133 -4.75 20.66 -0.13
CA GLU A 133 -6.17 20.83 0.19
C GLU A 133 -6.92 19.48 0.36
N THR A 134 -6.34 18.38 -0.08
CA THR A 134 -6.94 17.05 0.12
C THR A 134 -6.77 16.52 1.53
N VAL A 135 -5.85 17.06 2.31
CA VAL A 135 -5.57 16.61 3.70
C VAL A 135 -6.84 16.73 4.56
N GLY A 136 -7.15 15.69 5.29
CA GLY A 136 -8.33 15.60 6.15
C GLY A 136 -9.65 15.42 5.39
N THR A 137 -9.63 15.34 4.06
CA THR A 137 -10.85 15.11 3.28
C THR A 137 -11.28 13.65 3.31
N SER A 138 -12.54 13.41 3.07
CA SER A 138 -13.09 12.05 2.99
C SER A 138 -13.88 11.85 1.71
N MET A 139 -13.78 10.67 1.13
CA MET A 139 -14.55 10.29 -0.05
C MET A 139 -15.81 9.53 0.34
N ARG A 140 -16.94 9.83 -0.35
CA ARG A 140 -18.16 9.04 -0.25
C ARG A 140 -18.13 7.95 -1.32
N SER A 141 -18.01 6.71 -0.89
CA SER A 141 -18.11 5.56 -1.79
C SER A 141 -19.56 5.34 -2.22
N GLN A 142 -19.79 5.12 -3.53
CA GLN A 142 -21.10 4.81 -4.09
C GLN A 142 -21.40 3.30 -4.08
N ALA A 143 -20.37 2.47 -3.93
CA ALA A 143 -20.47 1.02 -3.87
C ALA A 143 -19.60 0.48 -2.72
N ALA A 144 -19.91 -0.72 -2.26
CA ALA A 144 -19.13 -1.41 -1.25
C ALA A 144 -18.85 -2.86 -1.69
N VAL A 145 -17.64 -3.30 -1.46
CA VAL A 145 -17.26 -4.71 -1.56
C VAL A 145 -17.18 -5.27 -0.15
N LEU A 146 -17.93 -6.33 0.12
CA LEU A 146 -17.90 -6.98 1.42
C LEU A 146 -16.69 -7.89 1.53
N TYR A 147 -15.87 -7.67 2.54
CA TYR A 147 -14.76 -8.53 2.92
C TYR A 147 -14.86 -8.85 4.41
N ASP A 148 -15.00 -10.12 4.72
CA ASP A 148 -15.11 -10.62 6.07
C ASP A 148 -13.83 -11.36 6.46
N ARG A 149 -13.07 -10.80 7.39
CA ARG A 149 -11.78 -11.35 7.82
C ARG A 149 -11.95 -12.67 8.59
N GLU A 150 -12.99 -12.81 9.39
CA GLU A 150 -13.24 -14.04 10.14
C GLU A 150 -13.63 -15.18 9.20
N ASN A 151 -14.41 -14.86 8.16
CA ASN A 151 -14.73 -15.81 7.10
C ASN A 151 -13.50 -16.19 6.26
N ASP A 152 -12.63 -15.23 5.93
CA ASP A 152 -11.34 -15.49 5.25
C ASP A 152 -10.50 -16.52 6.05
N TRP A 153 -10.40 -16.33 7.36
CA TRP A 153 -9.70 -17.27 8.23
C TRP A 153 -10.39 -18.63 8.34
N ALA A 154 -11.69 -18.63 8.54
CA ALA A 154 -12.45 -19.89 8.67
C ALA A 154 -12.31 -20.74 7.39
N ILE A 155 -12.37 -20.11 6.22
CA ILE A 155 -12.19 -20.80 4.93
C ILE A 155 -10.75 -21.27 4.74
N ALA A 156 -9.76 -20.48 5.15
CA ALA A 156 -8.36 -20.83 5.05
C ALA A 156 -7.97 -21.99 5.99
N ASP A 157 -8.67 -22.14 7.13
CA ASP A 157 -8.38 -23.13 8.17
C ASP A 157 -9.26 -24.38 8.07
N VAL A 158 -10.33 -24.36 7.27
CA VAL A 158 -11.24 -25.48 7.14
C VAL A 158 -10.55 -26.76 6.61
N GLN A 159 -10.85 -27.90 7.23
CA GLN A 159 -10.36 -29.20 6.82
C GLN A 159 -11.50 -30.03 6.19
N GLY A 160 -11.27 -30.54 4.99
CA GLY A 160 -12.27 -31.33 4.30
C GLY A 160 -11.81 -31.84 2.93
N PRO A 161 -12.52 -32.76 2.30
CA PRO A 161 -12.08 -33.42 1.08
C PRO A 161 -12.00 -32.52 -0.17
N ARG A 162 -12.52 -31.31 -0.12
CA ARG A 162 -12.51 -30.32 -1.22
C ARG A 162 -12.26 -28.90 -0.77
N ASN A 163 -11.51 -28.71 0.30
CA ASN A 163 -11.17 -27.39 0.82
C ASN A 163 -9.91 -26.77 0.19
N VAL A 164 -9.25 -27.49 -0.71
CA VAL A 164 -8.18 -26.93 -1.52
C VAL A 164 -8.79 -25.92 -2.50
N ASP A 165 -8.17 -24.74 -2.60
CA ASP A 165 -8.56 -23.72 -3.56
C ASP A 165 -9.96 -23.07 -3.34
N MET A 166 -10.34 -22.83 -2.09
CA MET A 166 -11.58 -22.09 -1.79
C MET A 166 -11.56 -20.64 -2.27
N HIS A 167 -10.37 -20.05 -2.47
CA HIS A 167 -10.14 -18.77 -3.18
C HIS A 167 -11.02 -17.60 -2.74
N TYR A 168 -11.39 -17.53 -1.44
CA TYR A 168 -12.27 -16.44 -0.96
C TYR A 168 -11.68 -15.06 -1.24
N ARG A 169 -10.40 -14.87 -0.91
CA ARG A 169 -9.71 -13.59 -1.12
C ARG A 169 -9.63 -13.20 -2.59
N GLU A 170 -9.31 -14.16 -3.45
CA GLU A 170 -9.25 -13.97 -4.89
C GLU A 170 -10.64 -13.63 -5.47
N ALA A 171 -11.70 -14.21 -4.94
CA ALA A 171 -13.06 -13.88 -5.35
C ALA A 171 -13.43 -12.43 -4.97
N VAL A 172 -13.08 -12.00 -3.76
CA VAL A 172 -13.24 -10.61 -3.33
C VAL A 172 -12.44 -9.66 -4.21
N GLN A 173 -11.17 -9.97 -4.49
CA GLN A 173 -10.31 -9.18 -5.38
C GLN A 173 -10.88 -9.07 -6.80
N LYS A 174 -11.42 -10.16 -7.36
CA LYS A 174 -12.06 -10.14 -8.68
C LYS A 174 -13.26 -9.19 -8.72
N ASN A 175 -14.10 -9.21 -7.69
CA ASN A 175 -15.22 -8.30 -7.56
C ASN A 175 -14.76 -6.84 -7.43
N TYR A 176 -13.75 -6.59 -6.62
CA TYR A 176 -13.15 -5.26 -6.46
C TYR A 176 -12.63 -4.71 -7.79
N ARG A 177 -11.85 -5.51 -8.53
CA ARG A 177 -11.33 -5.15 -9.88
C ARG A 177 -12.45 -4.79 -10.86
N ALA A 178 -13.57 -5.54 -10.82
CA ALA A 178 -14.70 -5.26 -11.70
C ALA A 178 -15.38 -3.93 -11.37
N GLN A 179 -15.33 -3.47 -10.13
CA GLN A 179 -15.88 -2.16 -9.73
C GLN A 179 -14.93 -1.02 -10.13
N ILE A 180 -13.64 -1.14 -9.87
CA ILE A 180 -12.63 -0.13 -10.27
C ILE A 180 -12.60 0.03 -11.79
N GLY A 181 -12.62 -1.06 -12.57
CA GLY A 181 -12.63 -1.01 -14.03
C GLY A 181 -13.90 -0.41 -14.65
N ARG A 182 -14.94 -0.14 -13.87
CA ARG A 182 -16.17 0.54 -14.30
C ARG A 182 -16.24 2.02 -13.91
N ALA A 183 -15.31 2.49 -13.12
CA ALA A 183 -15.24 3.89 -12.67
C ALA A 183 -14.59 4.81 -13.73
N HIS A 184 -14.28 4.28 -14.92
CA HIS A 184 -13.70 5.00 -16.06
C HIS A 184 -14.69 5.09 -17.21
#